data_05955794d4951cf0f8bf87a9640f66f6
#
_entry.id   05955794d4951cf0f8bf87a9640f66f6
#
_cell.length_a   1.000
_cell.length_b   1.000
_cell.length_c   1.000
_cell.angle_alpha   90.00
_cell.angle_beta   90.00
_cell.angle_gamma   90.00
#
_symmetry.space_group_name_H-M   'P 1'
#
loop_
_entity.id
_entity.type
_entity.pdbx_description
1 polymer ?
#
loop_
_entity_poly.entity_id
_entity_poly.type
_entity_poly.pdbx_seq_one_letter_code
_entity_poly.pdbx_strand_id
1 'polypeptide(L)'
;IERTMTGQENDQLLYRVAFPDEVKVEFNENGGWKSLMVPNQNLPESLQSLFGEVIAYVKQHFSNDPFVGVKNTCYGECVLLNSGKKVAFYYDQTCVGYEMDIKGESSLPQPVREFTEKYFPDGTFEAVIEHIPDGEFPAGYTFWLENGFKCVLDDRGEWTEVNGGTELLPTSILETLPAKVTEDLHRNYPNAQVTFIRLEGTRYTIQVSKTVYVTIDPENKPIEVPLMSAQALAEEYFGKQSSISISHPLHSDVLNFTVRLPNGFNMLVNEDASEWINIDGNGFAFPEKLVASLPEKITDYVSGYSNSEITRVDRSVAASYLVELTNGDGLMFDSQGDFLGKEKIELSASEKVYRYMRYHYPNDLDMYLGSYSIEGWVYKLSDGSQVRFDRNGNFVEIISLK
;
A
#
# COMPACT_ATOMS: atom_id res chain seq x y z
N ILE A 1 20.07 -2.91 28.87
CA ILE A 1 20.09 -2.17 27.56
C ILE A 1 21.53 -1.74 27.34
N GLU A 2 22.10 -2.16 26.25
CA GLU A 2 23.46 -1.77 25.85
C GLU A 2 23.35 -0.73 24.73
N ARG A 3 24.16 0.32 24.81
CA ARG A 3 24.25 1.36 23.79
C ARG A 3 25.51 1.12 22.96
N THR A 4 25.35 0.90 21.66
CA THR A 4 26.48 0.62 20.77
C THR A 4 26.43 1.55 19.57
N MET A 5 27.58 2.09 19.17
CA MET A 5 27.74 2.80 17.88
C MET A 5 28.15 1.78 16.81
N THR A 6 27.43 1.75 15.68
CA THR A 6 27.88 0.97 14.52
C THR A 6 29.05 1.71 13.86
N GLY A 7 30.25 1.13 13.93
CA GLY A 7 31.42 1.74 13.31
C GLY A 7 31.46 1.51 11.81
N GLN A 8 31.76 2.55 11.09
CA GLN A 8 32.51 2.71 9.85
C GLN A 8 31.82 3.22 8.58
N GLU A 9 30.49 3.17 8.37
CA GLU A 9 29.95 3.84 7.15
C GLU A 9 28.70 4.71 7.40
N ASN A 10 28.00 4.50 8.46
CA ASN A 10 26.96 5.41 8.96
C ASN A 10 26.99 5.35 10.49
N ASP A 11 27.46 6.38 11.17
CA ASP A 11 27.45 6.52 12.63
C ASP A 11 26.02 6.53 13.20
N GLN A 12 25.27 5.44 12.98
CA GLN A 12 23.93 5.28 13.54
C GLN A 12 24.04 4.72 14.95
N LEU A 13 23.40 5.42 15.88
CA LEU A 13 23.27 4.96 17.25
C LEU A 13 22.26 3.81 17.33
N LEU A 14 22.70 2.64 17.80
CA LEU A 14 21.82 1.50 18.06
C LEU A 14 21.70 1.24 19.56
N TYR A 15 20.49 0.91 19.97
CA TYR A 15 20.20 0.40 21.31
C TYR A 15 19.95 -1.10 21.22
N ARG A 16 20.67 -1.88 22.01
CA ARG A 16 20.51 -3.34 22.09
C ARG A 16 19.88 -3.73 23.42
N VAL A 17 18.81 -4.51 23.35
CA VAL A 17 18.16 -5.12 24.50
C VAL A 17 18.41 -6.62 24.43
N ALA A 18 19.05 -7.18 25.47
CA ALA A 18 19.26 -8.61 25.62
C ALA A 18 18.19 -9.18 26.55
N PHE A 19 17.59 -10.28 26.12
CA PHE A 19 16.66 -11.10 26.91
C PHE A 19 17.33 -12.41 27.35
N PRO A 20 16.69 -13.19 28.22
CA PRO A 20 17.09 -14.59 28.46
C PRO A 20 17.18 -15.38 27.15
N ASP A 21 17.88 -16.52 27.16
CA ASP A 21 18.05 -17.40 25.99
C ASP A 21 18.81 -16.78 24.82
N GLU A 22 19.67 -15.79 25.10
CA GLU A 22 20.49 -15.08 24.10
C GLU A 22 19.68 -14.30 23.04
N VAL A 23 18.40 -14.11 23.26
CA VAL A 23 17.55 -13.27 22.38
C VAL A 23 18.00 -11.81 22.47
N LYS A 24 18.21 -11.17 21.33
CA LYS A 24 18.66 -9.77 21.23
C LYS A 24 17.76 -9.00 20.29
N VAL A 25 17.32 -7.83 20.71
CA VAL A 25 16.56 -6.88 19.88
C VAL A 25 17.37 -5.60 19.73
N GLU A 26 17.51 -5.13 18.51
CA GLU A 26 18.17 -3.88 18.19
C GLU A 26 17.15 -2.82 17.74
N PHE A 27 17.36 -1.59 18.23
CA PHE A 27 16.56 -0.43 17.91
C PHE A 27 17.45 0.68 17.38
N ASN A 28 16.92 1.52 16.50
CA ASN A 28 17.58 2.75 16.07
C ASN A 28 17.50 3.84 17.17
N GLU A 29 18.11 4.99 16.91
CA GLU A 29 18.13 6.15 17.81
C GLU A 29 16.73 6.69 18.15
N ASN A 30 15.76 6.48 17.27
CA ASN A 30 14.37 6.94 17.43
C ASN A 30 13.47 5.87 18.08
N GLY A 31 14.04 4.74 18.54
CA GLY A 31 13.31 3.64 19.14
C GLY A 31 12.62 2.69 18.15
N GLY A 32 12.78 2.89 16.84
CA GLY A 32 12.33 1.93 15.82
C GLY A 32 13.16 0.65 15.87
N TRP A 33 12.51 -0.53 15.86
CA TRP A 33 13.22 -1.78 15.86
C TRP A 33 13.94 -2.03 14.53
N LYS A 34 15.11 -2.66 14.59
CA LYS A 34 15.97 -2.96 13.44
C LYS A 34 16.16 -4.44 13.22
N SER A 35 16.41 -5.18 14.29
CA SER A 35 16.64 -6.61 14.21
C SER A 35 16.26 -7.34 15.49
N LEU A 36 15.84 -8.59 15.30
CA LEU A 36 15.65 -9.57 16.37
C LEU A 36 16.52 -10.78 16.03
N MET A 37 17.36 -11.21 16.99
CA MET A 37 18.14 -12.43 16.88
C MET A 37 17.68 -13.43 17.93
N VAL A 38 17.45 -14.68 17.49
CA VAL A 38 16.92 -15.79 18.31
C VAL A 38 17.77 -17.05 18.06
N PRO A 39 19.01 -17.10 18.58
CA PRO A 39 19.96 -18.18 18.24
C PRO A 39 19.44 -19.58 18.58
N ASN A 40 18.68 -19.71 19.65
CA ASN A 40 18.16 -20.98 20.15
C ASN A 40 16.71 -21.28 19.72
N GLN A 41 16.15 -20.52 18.76
CA GLN A 41 14.79 -20.68 18.24
C GLN A 41 13.67 -20.52 19.28
N ASN A 42 14.00 -20.18 20.51
CA ASN A 42 13.05 -19.93 21.60
C ASN A 42 12.64 -18.46 21.58
N LEU A 43 11.67 -18.14 20.72
CA LEU A 43 11.09 -16.81 20.69
C LEU A 43 10.18 -16.63 21.92
N PRO A 44 10.42 -15.60 22.76
CA PRO A 44 9.53 -15.28 23.87
C PRO A 44 8.08 -15.13 23.42
N GLU A 45 7.13 -15.63 24.21
CA GLU A 45 5.70 -15.60 23.87
C GLU A 45 5.21 -14.20 23.52
N SER A 46 5.70 -13.18 24.23
CA SER A 46 5.42 -11.77 23.94
C SER A 46 5.88 -11.30 22.56
N LEU A 47 6.87 -11.97 21.95
CA LEU A 47 7.38 -11.68 20.62
C LEU A 47 6.77 -12.59 19.55
N GLN A 48 6.20 -13.74 19.93
CA GLN A 48 5.55 -14.65 18.97
C GLN A 48 4.35 -14.01 18.29
N SER A 49 3.57 -13.21 19.01
CA SER A 49 2.42 -12.49 18.43
C SER A 49 2.81 -11.43 17.40
N LEU A 50 4.08 -11.04 17.35
CA LEU A 50 4.60 -10.00 16.47
C LEU A 50 4.94 -10.52 15.08
N PHE A 51 5.43 -11.74 15.02
CA PHE A 51 5.93 -12.37 13.80
C PHE A 51 5.18 -13.67 13.49
N GLY A 52 3.99 -13.85 14.08
CA GLY A 52 3.28 -15.13 14.09
C GLY A 52 3.07 -15.72 12.70
N GLU A 53 2.61 -14.92 11.75
CA GLU A 53 2.35 -15.38 10.38
C GLU A 53 3.64 -15.63 9.61
N VAL A 54 4.61 -14.71 9.70
CA VAL A 54 5.92 -14.86 9.07
C VAL A 54 6.65 -16.11 9.60
N ILE A 55 6.63 -16.32 10.92
CA ILE A 55 7.24 -17.49 11.55
C ILE A 55 6.48 -18.77 11.19
N ALA A 56 5.16 -18.72 11.12
CA ALA A 56 4.35 -19.86 10.71
C ALA A 56 4.67 -20.27 9.27
N TYR A 57 4.76 -19.32 8.36
CA TYR A 57 5.17 -19.54 6.98
C TYR A 57 6.56 -20.20 6.92
N VAL A 58 7.55 -19.63 7.62
CA VAL A 58 8.92 -20.16 7.64
C VAL A 58 8.96 -21.59 8.21
N LYS A 59 8.25 -21.86 9.29
CA LYS A 59 8.15 -23.20 9.85
C LYS A 59 7.53 -24.23 8.89
N GLN A 60 6.54 -23.80 8.12
CA GLN A 60 5.86 -24.63 7.14
C GLN A 60 6.74 -24.94 5.92
N HIS A 61 7.38 -23.91 5.36
CA HIS A 61 8.11 -24.03 4.09
C HIS A 61 9.60 -24.33 4.25
N PHE A 62 10.18 -24.04 5.43
CA PHE A 62 11.60 -24.22 5.74
C PHE A 62 11.81 -25.05 7.00
N SER A 63 11.02 -26.11 7.18
CA SER A 63 11.04 -26.96 8.42
C SER A 63 12.41 -27.52 8.78
N ASN A 64 13.28 -27.74 7.78
CA ASN A 64 14.64 -28.25 7.96
C ASN A 64 15.71 -27.15 8.11
N ASP A 65 15.32 -25.89 8.03
CA ASP A 65 16.21 -24.73 8.11
C ASP A 65 15.59 -23.66 9.01
N PRO A 66 15.70 -23.83 10.32
CA PRO A 66 14.99 -22.98 11.25
C PRO A 66 15.46 -21.54 11.22
N PHE A 67 14.56 -20.61 11.51
CA PHE A 67 14.90 -19.19 11.60
C PHE A 67 15.78 -18.90 12.82
N VAL A 68 16.70 -17.95 12.67
CA VAL A 68 17.59 -17.47 13.73
C VAL A 68 17.49 -15.96 13.97
N GLY A 69 16.73 -15.26 13.15
CA GLY A 69 16.51 -13.83 13.32
C GLY A 69 15.56 -13.23 12.30
N VAL A 70 15.15 -12.00 12.56
CA VAL A 70 14.34 -11.16 11.67
C VAL A 70 14.95 -9.77 11.65
N LYS A 71 15.01 -9.14 10.47
CA LYS A 71 15.44 -7.76 10.28
C LYS A 71 14.32 -6.95 9.66
N ASN A 72 14.22 -5.69 10.07
CA ASN A 72 13.41 -4.69 9.40
C ASN A 72 14.22 -4.09 8.25
N THR A 73 13.62 -4.00 7.07
CA THR A 73 14.25 -3.58 5.82
C THR A 73 13.42 -2.49 5.13
N CYS A 74 13.89 -1.97 4.00
CA CYS A 74 13.16 -0.98 3.20
C CYS A 74 11.87 -1.53 2.56
N TYR A 75 11.75 -2.87 2.43
CA TYR A 75 10.60 -3.53 1.80
C TYR A 75 9.67 -4.22 2.80
N GLY A 76 10.09 -4.42 4.04
CA GLY A 76 9.35 -5.14 5.07
C GLY A 76 10.28 -5.93 5.99
N GLU A 77 10.04 -7.21 6.14
CA GLU A 77 10.78 -8.08 7.05
C GLU A 77 11.66 -9.05 6.29
N CYS A 78 12.89 -9.25 6.78
CA CYS A 78 13.82 -10.25 6.29
C CYS A 78 14.10 -11.28 7.37
N VAL A 79 13.68 -12.52 7.16
CA VAL A 79 13.93 -13.63 8.07
C VAL A 79 15.25 -14.30 7.72
N LEU A 80 16.15 -14.37 8.70
CA LEU A 80 17.41 -15.06 8.58
C LEU A 80 17.24 -16.52 9.04
N LEU A 81 17.59 -17.45 8.16
CA LEU A 81 17.60 -18.89 8.43
C LEU A 81 18.98 -19.35 8.93
N ASN A 82 19.03 -20.50 9.59
CA ASN A 82 20.27 -21.05 10.13
C ASN A 82 21.32 -21.37 9.05
N SER A 83 20.90 -21.70 7.83
CA SER A 83 21.79 -21.89 6.67
C SER A 83 22.45 -20.59 6.20
N GLY A 84 22.00 -19.43 6.69
CA GLY A 84 22.39 -18.12 6.20
C GLY A 84 21.51 -17.58 5.08
N LYS A 85 20.52 -18.34 4.60
CA LYS A 85 19.51 -17.84 3.67
C LYS A 85 18.66 -16.77 4.32
N LYS A 86 18.22 -15.80 3.53
CA LYS A 86 17.39 -14.69 3.94
C LYS A 86 16.09 -14.74 3.16
N VAL A 87 14.95 -14.83 3.86
CA VAL A 87 13.61 -14.86 3.25
C VAL A 87 12.95 -13.52 3.45
N ALA A 88 12.55 -12.89 2.36
CA ALA A 88 11.97 -11.56 2.29
C ALA A 88 10.45 -11.61 2.36
N PHE A 89 9.87 -10.75 3.20
CA PHE A 89 8.43 -10.54 3.33
C PHE A 89 8.12 -9.05 3.18
N TYR A 90 7.04 -8.72 2.49
CA TYR A 90 6.50 -7.37 2.50
C TYR A 90 5.88 -7.03 3.86
N TYR A 91 5.55 -5.74 4.08
CA TYR A 91 4.92 -5.26 5.32
C TYR A 91 3.54 -5.89 5.61
N ASP A 92 2.86 -6.41 4.58
CA ASP A 92 1.62 -7.18 4.69
C ASP A 92 1.85 -8.67 4.98
N GLN A 93 3.11 -9.05 5.25
CA GLN A 93 3.58 -10.41 5.55
C GLN A 93 3.53 -11.38 4.36
N THR A 94 3.29 -10.90 3.14
CA THR A 94 3.40 -11.69 1.92
C THR A 94 4.86 -12.09 1.67
N CYS A 95 5.13 -13.38 1.49
CA CYS A 95 6.47 -13.87 1.15
C CYS A 95 6.80 -13.50 -0.30
N VAL A 96 7.89 -12.76 -0.49
CA VAL A 96 8.34 -12.29 -1.81
C VAL A 96 9.37 -13.25 -2.42
N GLY A 97 10.39 -13.65 -1.64
CA GLY A 97 11.47 -14.43 -2.17
C GLY A 97 12.70 -14.50 -1.27
N TYR A 98 13.86 -14.67 -1.89
CA TYR A 98 15.14 -14.70 -1.20
C TYR A 98 15.88 -13.37 -1.35
N GLU A 99 16.22 -12.70 -0.25
CA GLU A 99 17.11 -11.55 -0.29
C GLU A 99 18.53 -12.01 -0.63
N MET A 100 19.10 -11.41 -1.63
CA MET A 100 20.45 -11.70 -2.12
C MET A 100 21.52 -10.91 -1.37
N ASP A 101 22.74 -11.43 -1.38
CA ASP A 101 23.89 -10.66 -0.88
C ASP A 101 24.37 -9.68 -1.95
N ILE A 102 24.25 -8.38 -1.66
CA ILE A 102 24.66 -7.29 -2.56
C ILE A 102 26.12 -6.85 -2.38
N LYS A 103 26.89 -7.51 -1.50
CA LYS A 103 28.29 -7.15 -1.19
C LYS A 103 29.30 -7.51 -2.30
N GLY A 104 28.91 -7.38 -3.56
CA GLY A 104 29.79 -7.56 -4.70
C GLY A 104 28.99 -7.61 -5.98
N GLU A 105 29.34 -6.81 -6.97
CA GLU A 105 28.65 -6.77 -8.27
C GLU A 105 28.56 -8.14 -8.95
N SER A 106 29.57 -9.02 -8.74
CA SER A 106 29.58 -10.37 -9.30
C SER A 106 28.58 -11.35 -8.63
N SER A 107 28.02 -11.01 -7.49
CA SER A 107 27.03 -11.83 -6.78
C SER A 107 25.60 -11.57 -7.23
N LEU A 108 25.36 -10.48 -7.94
CA LEU A 108 24.03 -10.12 -8.43
C LEU A 108 23.66 -10.90 -9.69
N PRO A 109 22.39 -11.26 -9.89
CA PRO A 109 21.90 -11.88 -11.11
C PRO A 109 22.23 -11.05 -12.35
N GLN A 110 22.59 -11.73 -13.43
CA GLN A 110 22.91 -11.04 -14.68
C GLN A 110 21.78 -10.12 -15.15
N PRO A 111 20.48 -10.50 -15.14
CA PRO A 111 19.39 -9.62 -15.55
C PRO A 111 19.33 -8.32 -14.76
N VAL A 112 19.53 -8.39 -13.44
CA VAL A 112 19.52 -7.21 -12.56
C VAL A 112 20.67 -6.27 -12.87
N ARG A 113 21.88 -6.80 -13.06
CA ARG A 113 23.06 -6.00 -13.43
C ARG A 113 22.87 -5.30 -14.77
N GLU A 114 22.52 -6.05 -15.82
CA GLU A 114 22.32 -5.51 -17.17
C GLU A 114 21.25 -4.43 -17.21
N PHE A 115 20.15 -4.63 -16.48
CA PHE A 115 19.11 -3.63 -16.34
C PHE A 115 19.62 -2.36 -15.65
N THR A 116 20.32 -2.51 -14.52
CA THR A 116 20.80 -1.36 -13.76
C THR A 116 21.89 -0.61 -14.52
N GLU A 117 22.85 -1.30 -15.13
CA GLU A 117 23.88 -0.68 -15.98
C GLU A 117 23.26 0.14 -17.13
N LYS A 118 22.15 -0.34 -17.69
CA LYS A 118 21.49 0.31 -18.82
C LYS A 118 20.65 1.52 -18.41
N TYR A 119 19.91 1.43 -17.31
CA TYR A 119 18.90 2.43 -16.97
C TYR A 119 19.25 3.28 -15.74
N PHE A 120 20.11 2.76 -14.87
CA PHE A 120 20.54 3.39 -13.62
C PHE A 120 22.06 3.21 -13.41
N PRO A 121 22.93 3.70 -14.32
CA PRO A 121 24.37 3.41 -14.31
C PRO A 121 25.08 3.82 -13.01
N ASP A 122 24.55 4.81 -12.30
CA ASP A 122 25.08 5.27 -11.01
C ASP A 122 24.26 4.71 -9.82
N GLY A 123 23.39 3.72 -10.07
CA GLY A 123 22.49 3.18 -9.06
C GLY A 123 23.19 2.24 -8.10
N THR A 124 23.09 2.51 -6.79
CA THR A 124 23.56 1.64 -5.71
C THR A 124 22.39 0.85 -5.17
N PHE A 125 22.57 -0.45 -4.96
CA PHE A 125 21.51 -1.32 -4.45
C PHE A 125 21.35 -1.18 -2.93
N GLU A 126 20.11 -0.99 -2.48
CA GLU A 126 19.73 -1.12 -1.08
C GLU A 126 19.29 -2.57 -0.75
N ALA A 127 18.53 -3.20 -1.65
CA ALA A 127 18.13 -4.60 -1.54
C ALA A 127 17.86 -5.22 -2.91
N VAL A 128 18.10 -6.53 -3.05
CA VAL A 128 17.73 -7.33 -4.22
C VAL A 128 17.08 -8.63 -3.74
N ILE A 129 15.90 -8.95 -4.27
CA ILE A 129 15.13 -10.15 -3.95
C ILE A 129 14.93 -10.97 -5.21
N GLU A 130 15.28 -12.24 -5.17
CA GLU A 130 14.89 -13.24 -6.17
C GLU A 130 13.55 -13.86 -5.75
N HIS A 131 12.54 -13.80 -6.63
CA HIS A 131 11.20 -14.31 -6.33
C HIS A 131 11.21 -15.84 -6.19
N ILE A 132 10.40 -16.35 -5.26
CA ILE A 132 10.19 -17.78 -5.10
C ILE A 132 9.13 -18.22 -6.13
N PRO A 133 9.42 -19.20 -7.00
CA PRO A 133 8.52 -19.60 -8.09
C PRO A 133 7.13 -20.08 -7.65
N ASP A 134 7.03 -20.62 -6.42
CA ASP A 134 5.77 -21.12 -5.84
C ASP A 134 5.03 -20.05 -5.00
N GLY A 135 5.54 -18.81 -5.01
CA GLY A 135 4.94 -17.67 -4.31
C GLY A 135 3.84 -16.97 -5.13
N GLU A 136 3.32 -15.89 -4.58
CA GLU A 136 2.33 -15.03 -5.26
C GLU A 136 2.93 -14.26 -6.45
N PHE A 137 4.26 -14.20 -6.53
CA PHE A 137 4.98 -13.47 -7.57
C PHE A 137 5.50 -14.44 -8.64
N PRO A 138 5.35 -14.10 -9.94
CA PRO A 138 6.02 -14.84 -10.99
C PRO A 138 7.54 -14.80 -10.81
N ALA A 139 8.24 -15.79 -11.40
CA ALA A 139 9.70 -15.81 -11.37
C ALA A 139 10.28 -14.49 -11.87
N GLY A 140 11.29 -13.99 -11.19
CA GLY A 140 11.90 -12.69 -11.48
C GLY A 140 12.60 -12.09 -10.29
N TYR A 141 12.75 -10.77 -10.31
CA TYR A 141 13.51 -10.03 -9.32
C TYR A 141 12.80 -8.76 -8.92
N THR A 142 12.85 -8.41 -7.64
CA THR A 142 12.54 -7.07 -7.16
C THR A 142 13.78 -6.47 -6.51
N PHE A 143 14.10 -5.23 -6.82
CA PHE A 143 15.20 -4.54 -6.17
C PHE A 143 14.88 -3.07 -5.87
N TRP A 144 15.58 -2.55 -4.88
CA TRP A 144 15.54 -1.15 -4.46
C TRP A 144 16.92 -0.55 -4.61
N LEU A 145 16.93 0.69 -5.11
CA LEU A 145 18.14 1.51 -5.19
C LEU A 145 18.11 2.56 -4.07
N GLU A 146 19.30 2.93 -3.57
CA GLU A 146 19.45 3.93 -2.50
C GLU A 146 18.86 5.30 -2.86
N ASN A 147 18.71 5.61 -4.14
CA ASN A 147 18.05 6.81 -4.64
C ASN A 147 16.51 6.73 -4.65
N GLY A 148 15.93 5.67 -4.07
CA GLY A 148 14.49 5.51 -3.87
C GLY A 148 13.74 4.79 -4.99
N PHE A 149 14.41 4.37 -6.07
CA PHE A 149 13.76 3.58 -7.11
C PHE A 149 13.51 2.14 -6.65
N LYS A 150 12.29 1.64 -6.94
CA LYS A 150 11.95 0.21 -6.90
C LYS A 150 11.73 -0.29 -8.31
N CYS A 151 12.36 -1.42 -8.66
CA CYS A 151 12.18 -2.07 -9.95
C CYS A 151 11.78 -3.53 -9.77
N VAL A 152 10.86 -4.00 -10.60
CA VAL A 152 10.48 -5.40 -10.70
C VAL A 152 10.77 -5.88 -12.10
N LEU A 153 11.53 -6.97 -12.22
CA LEU A 153 11.87 -7.63 -13.47
C LEU A 153 11.26 -9.02 -13.52
N ASP A 154 10.92 -9.48 -14.71
CA ASP A 154 10.63 -10.91 -14.95
C ASP A 154 11.93 -11.73 -14.96
N ASP A 155 11.82 -13.05 -15.17
CA ASP A 155 12.96 -13.98 -15.21
C ASP A 155 13.92 -13.74 -16.40
N ARG A 156 13.49 -12.98 -17.42
CA ARG A 156 14.30 -12.59 -18.59
C ARG A 156 14.98 -11.25 -18.41
N GLY A 157 14.69 -10.54 -17.32
CA GLY A 157 15.23 -9.22 -17.05
C GLY A 157 14.45 -8.07 -17.70
N GLU A 158 13.26 -8.37 -18.26
CA GLU A 158 12.35 -7.35 -18.74
C GLU A 158 11.62 -6.73 -17.55
N TRP A 159 11.52 -5.41 -17.50
CA TRP A 159 10.83 -4.75 -16.41
C TRP A 159 9.30 -4.95 -16.50
N THR A 160 8.69 -5.21 -15.36
CA THR A 160 7.24 -5.23 -15.18
C THR A 160 6.75 -4.07 -14.32
N GLU A 161 7.61 -3.50 -13.48
CA GLU A 161 7.32 -2.29 -12.71
C GLU A 161 8.60 -1.46 -12.55
N VAL A 162 8.47 -0.14 -12.69
CA VAL A 162 9.48 0.83 -12.28
C VAL A 162 8.78 1.94 -11.51
N ASN A 163 9.20 2.15 -10.27
CA ASN A 163 8.63 3.12 -9.35
C ASN A 163 9.74 4.02 -8.79
N GLY A 164 9.69 5.30 -9.09
CA GLY A 164 10.62 6.31 -8.59
C GLY A 164 10.12 7.03 -7.33
N GLY A 165 8.94 6.65 -6.82
CA GLY A 165 8.32 7.39 -5.71
C GLY A 165 8.03 8.84 -6.12
N THR A 166 8.89 9.76 -5.69
CA THR A 166 8.81 11.19 -6.08
C THR A 166 9.73 11.55 -7.25
N GLU A 167 10.67 10.67 -7.60
CA GLU A 167 11.65 10.90 -8.66
C GLU A 167 11.05 10.56 -10.03
N LEU A 168 11.41 11.34 -11.04
CA LEU A 168 11.00 11.07 -12.41
C LEU A 168 11.70 9.82 -12.96
N LEU A 169 10.94 9.01 -13.71
CA LEU A 169 11.55 7.86 -14.39
C LEU A 169 12.59 8.33 -15.44
N PRO A 170 13.69 7.59 -15.60
CA PRO A 170 14.67 7.84 -16.66
C PRO A 170 14.00 7.85 -18.04
N THR A 171 14.39 8.79 -18.90
CA THR A 171 13.89 8.87 -20.28
C THR A 171 14.12 7.56 -21.04
N SER A 172 15.24 6.89 -20.78
CA SER A 172 15.58 5.58 -21.36
C SER A 172 14.59 4.47 -21.02
N ILE A 173 13.92 4.53 -19.86
CA ILE A 173 12.80 3.64 -19.51
C ILE A 173 11.58 4.00 -20.35
N LEU A 174 11.22 5.28 -20.43
CA LEU A 174 10.05 5.74 -21.19
C LEU A 174 10.17 5.45 -22.69
N GLU A 175 11.38 5.44 -23.23
CA GLU A 175 11.67 5.07 -24.62
C GLU A 175 11.44 3.59 -24.93
N THR A 176 11.32 2.73 -23.90
CA THR A 176 10.97 1.31 -24.08
C THR A 176 9.49 1.08 -24.28
N LEU A 177 8.66 2.11 -24.02
CA LEU A 177 7.21 2.00 -24.21
C LEU A 177 6.83 1.82 -25.67
N PRO A 178 5.78 1.04 -25.96
CA PRO A 178 5.21 0.98 -27.31
C PRO A 178 4.85 2.37 -27.82
N ALA A 179 5.08 2.61 -29.12
CA ALA A 179 4.81 3.91 -29.76
C ALA A 179 3.39 4.42 -29.47
N LYS A 180 2.38 3.52 -29.50
CA LYS A 180 0.99 3.88 -29.21
C LYS A 180 0.81 4.38 -27.77
N VAL A 181 1.47 3.78 -26.79
CA VAL A 181 1.43 4.23 -25.38
C VAL A 181 2.03 5.63 -25.26
N THR A 182 3.18 5.83 -25.90
CA THR A 182 3.88 7.13 -25.92
C THR A 182 3.06 8.22 -26.61
N GLU A 183 2.41 7.88 -27.75
CA GLU A 183 1.53 8.79 -28.48
C GLU A 183 0.31 9.19 -27.64
N ASP A 184 -0.33 8.23 -26.98
CA ASP A 184 -1.49 8.47 -26.13
C ASP A 184 -1.12 9.32 -24.90
N LEU A 185 0.04 9.06 -24.29
CA LEU A 185 0.56 9.91 -23.22
C LEU A 185 0.80 11.34 -23.69
N HIS A 186 1.51 11.55 -24.79
CA HIS A 186 1.80 12.88 -25.31
C HIS A 186 0.52 13.64 -25.73
N ARG A 187 -0.47 12.94 -26.28
CA ARG A 187 -1.72 13.55 -26.73
C ARG A 187 -2.58 14.01 -25.56
N ASN A 188 -2.75 13.13 -24.55
CA ASN A 188 -3.71 13.35 -23.48
C ASN A 188 -3.06 13.98 -22.23
N TYR A 189 -1.76 13.76 -22.04
CA TYR A 189 -0.99 14.22 -20.88
C TYR A 189 0.34 14.85 -21.30
N PRO A 190 0.36 15.94 -22.08
CA PRO A 190 1.58 16.52 -22.65
C PRO A 190 2.59 17.02 -21.61
N ASN A 191 2.13 17.26 -20.38
CA ASN A 191 2.96 17.71 -19.25
C ASN A 191 3.12 16.61 -18.19
N ALA A 192 2.95 15.32 -18.55
CA ALA A 192 3.08 14.22 -17.60
C ALA A 192 4.46 14.22 -16.95
N GLN A 193 4.48 14.11 -15.63
CA GLN A 193 5.66 13.84 -14.82
C GLN A 193 5.60 12.38 -14.35
N VAL A 194 6.13 11.49 -15.18
CA VAL A 194 6.01 10.05 -14.95
C VAL A 194 6.99 9.62 -13.87
N THR A 195 6.44 9.13 -12.76
CA THR A 195 7.22 8.61 -11.61
C THR A 195 6.99 7.11 -11.38
N PHE A 196 5.98 6.53 -12.03
CA PHE A 196 5.64 5.11 -11.90
C PHE A 196 5.13 4.56 -13.22
N ILE A 197 5.52 3.31 -13.51
CA ILE A 197 5.02 2.53 -14.62
C ILE A 197 4.95 1.05 -14.23
N ARG A 198 3.87 0.37 -14.61
CA ARG A 198 3.69 -1.07 -14.44
C ARG A 198 3.08 -1.67 -15.68
N LEU A 199 3.56 -2.84 -16.06
CA LEU A 199 3.05 -3.68 -17.14
C LEU A 199 2.34 -4.90 -16.56
N GLU A 200 1.05 -5.06 -16.88
CA GLU A 200 0.25 -6.23 -16.53
C GLU A 200 -0.36 -6.82 -17.81
N GLY A 201 0.17 -7.95 -18.26
CA GLY A 201 -0.19 -8.49 -19.59
C GLY A 201 0.20 -7.52 -20.69
N THR A 202 -0.80 -6.91 -21.36
CA THR A 202 -0.59 -5.88 -22.40
C THR A 202 -0.84 -4.45 -21.90
N ARG A 203 -1.29 -4.29 -20.64
CA ARG A 203 -1.74 -3.01 -20.09
C ARG A 203 -0.60 -2.30 -19.35
N TYR A 204 -0.44 -1.03 -19.63
CA TYR A 204 0.51 -0.13 -18.96
C TYR A 204 -0.26 0.77 -18.01
N THR A 205 0.02 0.66 -16.71
CA THR A 205 -0.45 1.62 -15.69
C THR A 205 0.65 2.62 -15.45
N ILE A 206 0.39 3.90 -15.67
CA ILE A 206 1.37 4.98 -15.65
C ILE A 206 0.88 6.09 -14.74
N GLN A 207 1.71 6.53 -13.80
CA GLN A 207 1.43 7.71 -13.00
C GLN A 207 1.90 8.94 -13.78
N VAL A 208 0.96 9.78 -14.18
CA VAL A 208 1.22 10.99 -15.00
C VAL A 208 1.28 12.28 -14.18
N SER A 209 0.90 12.22 -12.92
CA SER A 209 1.05 13.27 -11.92
C SER A 209 1.00 12.67 -10.51
N LYS A 210 1.24 13.46 -9.46
CA LYS A 210 1.21 12.98 -8.06
C LYS A 210 -0.06 12.19 -7.69
N THR A 211 -1.18 12.46 -8.35
CA THR A 211 -2.48 11.91 -8.00
C THR A 211 -3.21 11.22 -9.15
N VAL A 212 -2.64 11.22 -10.36
CA VAL A 212 -3.31 10.68 -11.56
C VAL A 212 -2.55 9.49 -12.11
N TYR A 213 -3.20 8.35 -12.13
CA TYR A 213 -2.76 7.12 -12.81
C TYR A 213 -3.63 6.90 -14.04
N VAL A 214 -3.00 6.51 -15.14
CA VAL A 214 -3.69 6.17 -16.39
C VAL A 214 -3.31 4.75 -16.78
N THR A 215 -4.29 4.01 -17.32
CA THR A 215 -4.05 2.68 -17.87
C THR A 215 -4.20 2.74 -19.38
N ILE A 216 -3.17 2.30 -20.09
CA ILE A 216 -3.13 2.28 -21.57
C ILE A 216 -2.88 0.85 -22.01
N ASP A 217 -3.78 0.32 -22.83
CA ASP A 217 -3.61 -0.95 -23.50
C ASP A 217 -3.33 -0.71 -24.99
N PRO A 218 -2.12 -0.99 -25.49
CA PRO A 218 -1.77 -0.75 -26.89
C PRO A 218 -2.56 -1.62 -27.87
N GLU A 219 -3.14 -2.73 -27.42
CA GLU A 219 -3.94 -3.63 -28.26
C GLU A 219 -5.43 -3.24 -28.29
N ASN A 220 -5.89 -2.53 -27.28
CA ASN A 220 -7.26 -2.05 -27.16
C ASN A 220 -7.33 -0.51 -27.33
N LYS A 221 -8.56 0.02 -27.42
CA LYS A 221 -8.73 1.48 -27.37
C LYS A 221 -8.17 2.02 -26.04
N PRO A 222 -7.55 3.21 -26.06
CA PRO A 222 -7.14 3.85 -24.81
C PRO A 222 -8.32 3.91 -23.85
N ILE A 223 -8.09 3.49 -22.60
CA ILE A 223 -9.07 3.70 -21.54
C ILE A 223 -9.01 5.20 -21.23
N GLU A 224 -9.95 5.96 -21.79
CA GLU A 224 -10.09 7.38 -21.46
C GLU A 224 -10.49 7.47 -19.99
N VAL A 225 -9.64 8.14 -19.19
CA VAL A 225 -10.00 8.45 -17.80
C VAL A 225 -11.15 9.44 -17.83
N PRO A 226 -12.34 9.12 -17.31
CA PRO A 226 -13.53 9.95 -17.42
C PRO A 226 -13.50 11.12 -16.43
N LEU A 227 -12.42 11.92 -16.46
CA LEU A 227 -12.18 12.98 -15.48
C LEU A 227 -13.31 13.99 -15.38
N MET A 228 -13.84 14.44 -16.52
CA MET A 228 -14.93 15.42 -16.53
C MET A 228 -16.24 14.83 -16.01
N SER A 229 -16.56 13.58 -16.36
CA SER A 229 -17.75 12.88 -15.85
C SER A 229 -17.60 12.60 -14.35
N ALA A 230 -16.43 12.16 -13.92
CA ALA A 230 -16.13 11.92 -12.50
C ALA A 230 -16.19 13.21 -11.68
N GLN A 231 -15.68 14.33 -12.21
CA GLN A 231 -15.79 15.64 -11.59
C GLN A 231 -17.26 16.06 -11.46
N ALA A 232 -18.07 15.92 -12.53
CA ALA A 232 -19.48 16.27 -12.53
C ALA A 232 -20.28 15.41 -11.53
N LEU A 233 -20.03 14.10 -11.51
CA LEU A 233 -20.66 13.18 -10.56
C LEU A 233 -20.29 13.51 -9.10
N ALA A 234 -19.02 13.83 -8.83
CA ALA A 234 -18.58 14.25 -7.51
C ALA A 234 -19.25 15.58 -7.08
N GLU A 235 -19.31 16.56 -7.98
CA GLU A 235 -19.94 17.87 -7.73
C GLU A 235 -21.45 17.75 -7.51
N GLU A 236 -22.08 16.77 -8.12
CA GLU A 236 -23.51 16.49 -7.92
C GLU A 236 -23.82 16.25 -6.43
N TYR A 237 -23.03 15.43 -5.74
CA TYR A 237 -23.31 15.02 -4.35
C TYR A 237 -22.58 15.85 -3.30
N PHE A 238 -21.37 16.32 -3.62
CA PHE A 238 -20.48 16.96 -2.66
C PHE A 238 -20.28 18.46 -2.92
N GLY A 239 -20.96 19.03 -3.93
CA GLY A 239 -20.74 20.40 -4.35
C GLY A 239 -19.39 20.57 -5.07
N LYS A 240 -19.06 21.83 -5.39
CA LYS A 240 -17.84 22.17 -6.13
C LYS A 240 -16.58 21.68 -5.44
N GLN A 241 -15.81 20.85 -6.12
CA GLN A 241 -14.55 20.33 -5.63
C GLN A 241 -13.37 21.13 -6.19
N SER A 242 -12.38 21.44 -5.33
CA SER A 242 -11.16 22.15 -5.73
C SER A 242 -10.26 21.32 -6.61
N SER A 243 -10.24 20.00 -6.35
CA SER A 243 -9.52 18.99 -7.13
C SER A 243 -10.11 17.63 -6.82
N ILE A 244 -10.04 16.72 -7.78
CA ILE A 244 -10.27 15.29 -7.56
C ILE A 244 -9.05 14.53 -8.05
N SER A 245 -8.80 13.36 -7.49
CA SER A 245 -7.86 12.43 -8.05
C SER A 245 -8.61 11.19 -8.53
N ILE A 246 -8.28 10.69 -9.71
CA ILE A 246 -8.92 9.52 -10.28
C ILE A 246 -7.87 8.48 -10.64
N SER A 247 -8.11 7.24 -10.25
CA SER A 247 -7.22 6.12 -10.50
C SER A 247 -8.00 4.86 -10.89
N HIS A 248 -7.40 4.03 -11.72
CA HIS A 248 -7.92 2.70 -12.02
C HIS A 248 -7.45 1.71 -10.94
N PRO A 249 -8.30 0.82 -10.39
CA PRO A 249 -7.86 -0.25 -9.50
C PRO A 249 -6.91 -1.22 -10.23
N LEU A 250 -5.77 -1.52 -9.62
CA LEU A 250 -4.66 -2.26 -10.24
C LEU A 250 -4.97 -3.75 -10.56
N HIS A 251 -6.04 -4.32 -10.03
CA HIS A 251 -6.32 -5.76 -10.12
C HIS A 251 -7.76 -6.09 -10.55
N SER A 252 -8.42 -5.20 -11.28
CA SER A 252 -9.80 -5.40 -11.69
C SER A 252 -9.90 -5.64 -13.20
N ASP A 253 -10.46 -6.78 -13.60
CA ASP A 253 -10.88 -7.03 -14.99
C ASP A 253 -12.07 -6.14 -15.39
N VAL A 254 -12.65 -5.42 -14.43
CA VAL A 254 -13.76 -4.50 -14.62
C VAL A 254 -13.19 -3.08 -14.69
N LEU A 255 -13.58 -2.34 -15.72
CA LEU A 255 -13.18 -0.94 -15.94
C LEU A 255 -13.93 -0.02 -14.97
N ASN A 256 -13.51 -0.01 -13.71
CA ASN A 256 -14.01 0.92 -12.71
C ASN A 256 -12.89 1.90 -12.31
N PHE A 257 -13.27 3.10 -11.89
CA PHE A 257 -12.31 4.11 -11.43
C PHE A 257 -12.56 4.47 -9.98
N THR A 258 -11.48 4.64 -9.22
CA THR A 258 -11.54 5.23 -7.89
C THR A 258 -11.35 6.73 -7.97
N VAL A 259 -12.34 7.48 -7.52
CA VAL A 259 -12.32 8.94 -7.41
C VAL A 259 -12.12 9.30 -5.95
N ARG A 260 -11.05 10.03 -5.65
CA ARG A 260 -10.77 10.54 -4.30
C ARG A 260 -11.06 12.04 -4.26
N LEU A 261 -11.80 12.44 -3.24
CA LEU A 261 -12.22 13.82 -3.04
C LEU A 261 -11.35 14.50 -1.96
N PRO A 262 -11.11 15.82 -2.07
CA PRO A 262 -10.33 16.57 -1.07
C PRO A 262 -10.93 16.53 0.34
N ASN A 263 -12.25 16.34 0.44
CA ASN A 263 -12.97 16.23 1.71
C ASN A 263 -12.88 14.83 2.36
N GLY A 264 -12.06 13.93 1.80
CA GLY A 264 -11.80 12.61 2.38
C GLY A 264 -12.69 11.47 1.88
N PHE A 265 -13.72 11.75 1.07
CA PHE A 265 -14.56 10.72 0.48
C PHE A 265 -13.86 10.01 -0.68
N ASN A 266 -14.13 8.71 -0.81
CA ASN A 266 -13.75 7.92 -1.96
C ASN A 266 -15.02 7.45 -2.69
N MET A 267 -14.98 7.46 -4.01
CA MET A 267 -16.06 6.92 -4.86
C MET A 267 -15.44 5.89 -5.82
N LEU A 268 -16.01 4.71 -5.89
CA LEU A 268 -15.78 3.79 -7.00
C LEU A 268 -16.88 4.05 -8.03
N VAL A 269 -16.49 4.35 -9.27
CA VAL A 269 -17.40 4.66 -10.37
C VAL A 269 -17.22 3.68 -11.52
N ASN A 270 -18.24 3.53 -12.35
CA ASN A 270 -18.19 2.71 -13.56
C ASN A 270 -17.25 3.32 -14.62
N GLU A 271 -17.09 2.63 -15.75
CA GLU A 271 -16.14 2.93 -16.84
C GLU A 271 -16.22 4.37 -17.36
N ASP A 272 -17.42 4.91 -17.51
CA ASP A 272 -17.66 6.26 -18.02
C ASP A 272 -17.91 7.31 -16.91
N ALA A 273 -17.82 6.88 -15.65
CA ALA A 273 -18.14 7.64 -14.46
C ALA A 273 -19.53 8.27 -14.47
N SER A 274 -20.49 7.62 -15.10
CA SER A 274 -21.90 8.04 -15.10
C SER A 274 -22.61 7.63 -13.83
N GLU A 275 -22.13 6.57 -13.14
CA GLU A 275 -22.71 6.04 -11.92
C GLU A 275 -21.62 5.66 -10.90
N TRP A 276 -21.94 5.88 -9.64
CA TRP A 276 -21.12 5.35 -8.56
C TRP A 276 -21.54 3.92 -8.18
N ILE A 277 -20.57 3.11 -7.80
CA ILE A 277 -20.73 1.71 -7.36
C ILE A 277 -20.56 1.61 -5.84
N ASN A 278 -19.58 2.32 -5.31
CA ASN A 278 -19.30 2.38 -3.88
C ASN A 278 -18.95 3.83 -3.52
N ILE A 279 -19.44 4.28 -2.38
CA ILE A 279 -18.98 5.54 -1.77
C ILE A 279 -18.59 5.22 -0.33
N ASP A 280 -17.37 5.60 0.03
CA ASP A 280 -16.83 5.47 1.38
C ASP A 280 -16.47 6.85 1.92
N GLY A 281 -17.15 7.25 2.98
CA GLY A 281 -16.89 8.49 3.71
C GLY A 281 -15.71 8.40 4.67
N ASN A 282 -15.06 7.23 4.78
CA ASN A 282 -13.95 7.02 5.73
C ASN A 282 -14.29 7.43 7.17
N GLY A 283 -15.53 7.15 7.58
CA GLY A 283 -16.08 7.51 8.89
C GLY A 283 -16.81 8.86 8.94
N PHE A 284 -16.77 9.67 7.87
CA PHE A 284 -17.61 10.85 7.76
C PHE A 284 -19.02 10.49 7.34
N ALA A 285 -20.01 11.14 7.96
CA ALA A 285 -21.40 11.02 7.57
C ALA A 285 -21.63 11.52 6.14
N PHE A 286 -22.52 10.84 5.43
CA PHE A 286 -22.89 11.24 4.07
C PHE A 286 -23.59 12.61 4.05
N PRO A 287 -23.30 13.45 3.03
CA PRO A 287 -24.08 14.65 2.79
C PRO A 287 -25.56 14.32 2.55
N GLU A 288 -26.46 15.20 2.99
CA GLU A 288 -27.91 15.01 2.85
C GLU A 288 -28.33 14.69 1.40
N LYS A 289 -27.73 15.34 0.43
CA LYS A 289 -28.01 15.12 -1.00
C LYS A 289 -27.65 13.71 -1.46
N LEU A 290 -26.56 13.14 -0.93
CA LEU A 290 -26.16 11.76 -1.23
C LEU A 290 -27.10 10.76 -0.54
N VAL A 291 -27.48 11.01 0.72
CA VAL A 291 -28.48 10.19 1.41
C VAL A 291 -29.81 10.18 0.66
N ALA A 292 -30.27 11.36 0.19
CA ALA A 292 -31.51 11.49 -0.58
C ALA A 292 -31.48 10.77 -1.95
N SER A 293 -30.32 10.40 -2.47
CA SER A 293 -30.19 9.61 -3.71
C SER A 293 -30.35 8.11 -3.51
N LEU A 294 -30.34 7.65 -2.25
CA LEU A 294 -30.58 6.24 -1.93
C LEU A 294 -32.07 5.89 -2.02
N PRO A 295 -32.41 4.61 -2.24
CA PRO A 295 -33.81 4.16 -2.15
C PRO A 295 -34.49 4.59 -0.85
N GLU A 296 -35.69 5.16 -0.92
CA GLU A 296 -36.45 5.68 0.23
C GLU A 296 -36.60 4.63 1.35
N LYS A 297 -36.81 3.36 1.00
CA LYS A 297 -36.89 2.27 1.99
C LYS A 297 -35.61 2.12 2.83
N ILE A 298 -34.43 2.35 2.23
CA ILE A 298 -33.14 2.29 2.94
C ILE A 298 -33.04 3.46 3.91
N THR A 299 -33.32 4.68 3.46
CA THR A 299 -33.25 5.88 4.29
C THR A 299 -34.26 5.86 5.43
N ASP A 300 -35.48 5.41 5.17
CA ASP A 300 -36.51 5.22 6.18
C ASP A 300 -36.11 4.18 7.24
N TYR A 301 -35.59 3.03 6.78
CA TYR A 301 -35.12 1.99 7.70
C TYR A 301 -33.96 2.51 8.59
N VAL A 302 -32.95 3.14 7.99
CA VAL A 302 -31.79 3.68 8.73
C VAL A 302 -32.24 4.73 9.76
N SER A 303 -33.14 5.64 9.40
CA SER A 303 -33.65 6.67 10.30
C SER A 303 -34.45 6.10 11.49
N GLY A 304 -35.12 4.97 11.31
CA GLY A 304 -35.82 4.25 12.36
C GLY A 304 -34.93 3.28 13.17
N TYR A 305 -33.78 2.91 12.63
CA TYR A 305 -32.89 1.91 13.21
C TYR A 305 -32.04 2.45 14.37
N SER A 306 -31.43 3.60 14.19
CA SER A 306 -30.58 4.25 15.20
C SER A 306 -30.38 5.74 14.88
N ASN A 307 -29.82 6.48 15.86
CA ASN A 307 -29.37 7.87 15.61
C ASN A 307 -28.01 7.92 14.86
N SER A 308 -27.60 6.84 14.22
CA SER A 308 -26.35 6.75 13.49
C SER A 308 -26.55 7.17 12.05
N GLU A 309 -25.51 7.80 11.48
CA GLU A 309 -25.51 8.32 10.12
C GLU A 309 -24.82 7.32 9.17
N ILE A 310 -25.16 7.38 7.89
CA ILE A 310 -24.54 6.56 6.85
C ILE A 310 -23.14 7.09 6.56
N THR A 311 -22.15 6.20 6.58
CA THR A 311 -20.75 6.51 6.30
C THR A 311 -20.19 5.81 5.06
N ARG A 312 -20.83 4.71 4.62
CA ARG A 312 -20.45 3.96 3.43
C ARG A 312 -21.69 3.30 2.83
N VAL A 313 -21.72 3.24 1.50
CA VAL A 313 -22.68 2.43 0.75
C VAL A 313 -21.95 1.69 -0.35
N ASP A 314 -22.11 0.38 -0.38
CA ASP A 314 -21.55 -0.51 -1.39
C ASP A 314 -22.69 -1.16 -2.19
N ARG A 315 -22.66 -0.97 -3.52
CA ARG A 315 -23.59 -1.54 -4.50
C ARG A 315 -22.93 -2.61 -5.38
N SER A 316 -21.66 -2.95 -5.09
CA SER A 316 -20.89 -3.92 -5.90
C SER A 316 -21.36 -5.35 -5.72
N VAL A 317 -22.04 -5.65 -4.63
CA VAL A 317 -22.64 -6.97 -4.40
C VAL A 317 -23.90 -7.10 -5.24
N ALA A 318 -23.95 -8.10 -6.11
CA ALA A 318 -25.03 -8.30 -7.10
C ALA A 318 -26.42 -8.09 -6.50
N ALA A 319 -27.11 -7.07 -7.00
CA ALA A 319 -28.48 -6.71 -6.65
C ALA A 319 -28.73 -6.41 -5.15
N SER A 320 -27.76 -5.83 -4.42
CA SER A 320 -27.92 -5.48 -3.02
C SER A 320 -27.16 -4.20 -2.64
N TYR A 321 -27.51 -3.67 -1.46
CA TYR A 321 -26.81 -2.56 -0.83
C TYR A 321 -26.24 -3.03 0.51
N LEU A 322 -24.95 -2.76 0.74
CA LEU A 322 -24.36 -2.80 2.07
C LEU A 322 -24.17 -1.36 2.56
N VAL A 323 -24.89 -1.00 3.62
CA VAL A 323 -24.88 0.35 4.20
C VAL A 323 -24.18 0.30 5.55
N GLU A 324 -23.05 0.99 5.68
CA GLU A 324 -22.32 1.11 6.94
C GLU A 324 -22.72 2.39 7.67
N LEU A 325 -22.88 2.27 8.98
CA LEU A 325 -23.28 3.36 9.87
C LEU A 325 -22.11 3.81 10.76
N THR A 326 -22.21 5.03 11.29
CA THR A 326 -21.20 5.61 12.21
C THR A 326 -20.94 4.78 13.45
N ASN A 327 -21.88 3.93 13.87
CA ASN A 327 -21.74 3.01 15.02
C ASN A 327 -21.04 1.68 14.65
N GLY A 328 -20.64 1.49 13.38
CA GLY A 328 -19.98 0.30 12.85
C GLY A 328 -20.94 -0.85 12.52
N ASP A 329 -22.25 -0.62 12.51
CA ASP A 329 -23.21 -1.62 12.01
C ASP A 329 -23.26 -1.56 10.48
N GLY A 330 -23.22 -2.73 9.84
CA GLY A 330 -23.49 -2.93 8.41
C GLY A 330 -24.89 -3.45 8.21
N LEU A 331 -25.69 -2.76 7.40
CA LEU A 331 -27.06 -3.12 7.08
C LEU A 331 -27.14 -3.57 5.63
N MET A 332 -27.66 -4.75 5.38
CA MET A 332 -27.83 -5.31 4.03
C MET A 332 -29.27 -5.13 3.55
N PHE A 333 -29.42 -4.69 2.31
CA PHE A 333 -30.68 -4.52 1.63
C PHE A 333 -30.62 -5.14 0.23
N ASP A 334 -31.76 -5.58 -0.26
CA ASP A 334 -31.85 -6.00 -1.66
C ASP A 334 -31.92 -4.80 -2.62
N SER A 335 -32.00 -5.07 -3.94
CA SER A 335 -32.08 -4.04 -4.97
C SER A 335 -33.33 -3.16 -4.88
N GLN A 336 -34.38 -3.59 -4.17
CA GLN A 336 -35.62 -2.85 -3.94
C GLN A 336 -35.58 -2.05 -2.64
N GLY A 337 -34.48 -2.13 -1.89
CA GLY A 337 -34.28 -1.50 -0.59
C GLY A 337 -34.94 -2.22 0.58
N ASP A 338 -35.38 -3.48 0.40
CA ASP A 338 -35.92 -4.27 1.47
C ASP A 338 -34.81 -4.85 2.35
N PHE A 339 -34.96 -4.72 3.67
CA PHE A 339 -33.94 -5.14 4.63
C PHE A 339 -33.76 -6.65 4.65
N LEU A 340 -32.52 -7.12 4.47
CA LEU A 340 -32.14 -8.52 4.45
C LEU A 340 -31.51 -8.99 5.77
N GLY A 341 -30.73 -8.11 6.42
CA GLY A 341 -30.00 -8.48 7.63
C GLY A 341 -28.96 -7.45 8.04
N LYS A 342 -28.28 -7.73 9.15
CA LYS A 342 -27.18 -6.91 9.63
C LYS A 342 -25.95 -7.74 9.96
N GLU A 343 -24.80 -7.11 9.83
CA GLU A 343 -23.52 -7.66 10.27
C GLU A 343 -22.71 -6.60 11.02
N LYS A 344 -21.73 -7.03 11.79
CA LYS A 344 -20.74 -6.12 12.37
C LYS A 344 -19.62 -5.98 11.37
N ILE A 345 -19.32 -4.76 10.93
CA ILE A 345 -18.19 -4.51 10.04
C ILE A 345 -16.92 -4.48 10.89
N GLU A 346 -16.09 -5.50 10.71
CA GLU A 346 -14.77 -5.56 11.30
C GLU A 346 -13.77 -4.89 10.35
N LEU A 347 -13.37 -3.67 10.70
CA LEU A 347 -12.34 -2.98 9.97
C LEU A 347 -10.97 -3.63 10.25
N SER A 348 -10.18 -3.82 9.22
CA SER A 348 -8.75 -4.16 9.37
C SER A 348 -8.04 -3.06 10.15
N ALA A 349 -6.89 -3.40 10.73
CA ALA A 349 -6.11 -2.44 11.50
C ALA A 349 -5.71 -1.22 10.64
N SER A 350 -5.31 -1.45 9.39
CA SER A 350 -4.96 -0.38 8.44
C SER A 350 -6.15 0.53 8.10
N GLU A 351 -7.35 -0.03 7.92
CA GLU A 351 -8.57 0.77 7.68
C GLU A 351 -8.93 1.64 8.87
N LYS A 352 -8.81 1.13 10.10
CA LYS A 352 -9.03 1.93 11.32
C LYS A 352 -8.09 3.13 11.38
N VAL A 353 -6.79 2.88 11.14
CA VAL A 353 -5.76 3.93 11.11
C VAL A 353 -6.07 4.95 10.02
N TYR A 354 -6.34 4.48 8.80
CA TYR A 354 -6.65 5.35 7.68
C TYR A 354 -7.87 6.24 7.95
N ARG A 355 -8.97 5.67 8.47
CA ARG A 355 -10.19 6.42 8.85
C ARG A 355 -9.90 7.44 9.93
N TYR A 356 -9.16 7.06 10.98
CA TYR A 356 -8.79 7.97 12.05
C TYR A 356 -7.98 9.17 11.51
N MET A 357 -6.95 8.89 10.70
CA MET A 357 -6.11 9.93 10.13
C MET A 357 -6.93 10.87 9.22
N ARG A 358 -7.77 10.32 8.38
CA ARG A 358 -8.66 11.08 7.50
C ARG A 358 -9.62 11.97 8.28
N TYR A 359 -10.19 11.45 9.35
CA TYR A 359 -11.14 12.20 10.17
C TYR A 359 -10.49 13.33 10.95
N HIS A 360 -9.36 13.08 11.58
CA HIS A 360 -8.71 14.04 12.48
C HIS A 360 -7.73 14.96 11.77
N TYR A 361 -7.14 14.53 10.65
CA TYR A 361 -6.08 15.24 9.93
C TYR A 361 -6.34 15.29 8.42
N PRO A 362 -7.49 15.83 7.98
CA PRO A 362 -7.87 15.80 6.57
C PRO A 362 -6.91 16.56 5.64
N ASN A 363 -6.17 17.52 6.16
CA ASN A 363 -5.21 18.32 5.40
C ASN A 363 -3.79 17.70 5.35
N ASP A 364 -3.54 16.66 6.14
CA ASP A 364 -2.24 15.96 6.21
C ASP A 364 -2.24 14.67 5.37
N LEU A 365 -3.15 14.56 4.42
CA LEU A 365 -3.41 13.34 3.64
C LEU A 365 -2.32 12.96 2.63
N ASP A 366 -1.41 13.86 2.30
CA ASP A 366 -0.25 13.59 1.46
C ASP A 366 0.85 12.78 2.19
N MET A 367 0.60 12.43 3.44
CA MET A 367 1.60 11.79 4.29
C MET A 367 1.49 10.26 4.23
N TYR A 368 1.93 9.68 3.12
CA TYR A 368 2.29 8.24 3.04
C TYR A 368 3.56 7.89 3.85
N LEU A 369 3.95 8.70 4.80
CA LEU A 369 5.07 8.46 5.72
C LEU A 369 4.58 7.92 7.06
N GLY A 370 3.68 6.94 7.01
CA GLY A 370 3.45 6.07 8.14
C GLY A 370 4.55 5.02 8.18
N SER A 371 5.32 4.96 9.23
CA SER A 371 6.15 3.79 9.51
C SER A 371 5.32 2.77 10.28
N TYR A 372 5.20 1.56 9.75
CA TYR A 372 4.69 0.43 10.51
C TYR A 372 5.84 -0.19 11.30
N SER A 373 5.63 -0.41 12.57
CA SER A 373 6.60 -1.07 13.45
C SER A 373 5.91 -2.17 14.25
N ILE A 374 6.72 -2.91 14.99
CA ILE A 374 6.27 -3.91 15.97
C ILE A 374 5.27 -3.33 16.99
N GLU A 375 5.26 -2.03 17.21
CA GLU A 375 4.35 -1.35 18.14
C GLU A 375 3.08 -0.84 17.47
N GLY A 376 2.98 -0.92 16.14
CA GLY A 376 1.86 -0.41 15.34
C GLY A 376 2.29 0.65 14.32
N TRP A 377 1.42 1.61 14.01
CA TRP A 377 1.68 2.65 13.03
C TRP A 377 2.08 3.97 13.69
N VAL A 378 2.99 4.68 13.05
CA VAL A 378 3.37 6.05 13.42
C VAL A 378 3.25 6.93 12.18
N TYR A 379 2.40 7.93 12.24
CA TYR A 379 2.23 8.95 11.18
C TYR A 379 2.84 10.27 11.64
N LYS A 380 3.64 10.87 10.77
CA LYS A 380 4.21 12.20 11.01
C LYS A 380 3.32 13.24 10.33
N LEU A 381 2.84 14.24 11.08
CA LEU A 381 2.03 15.32 10.57
C LEU A 381 2.89 16.44 9.97
N SER A 382 2.28 17.32 9.19
CA SER A 382 2.96 18.46 8.54
C SER A 382 3.59 19.43 9.54
N ASP A 383 3.05 19.53 10.76
CA ASP A 383 3.61 20.32 11.87
C ASP A 383 4.78 19.63 12.60
N GLY A 384 5.16 18.44 12.15
CA GLY A 384 6.22 17.62 12.74
C GLY A 384 5.78 16.75 13.92
N SER A 385 4.56 16.88 14.43
CA SER A 385 4.02 15.97 15.45
C SER A 385 3.81 14.57 14.88
N GLN A 386 3.67 13.56 15.74
CA GLN A 386 3.47 12.17 15.36
C GLN A 386 2.19 11.63 15.99
N VAL A 387 1.41 10.89 15.20
CA VAL A 387 0.23 10.15 15.67
C VAL A 387 0.58 8.66 15.71
N ARG A 388 0.37 8.03 16.85
CA ARG A 388 0.68 6.61 17.07
C ARG A 388 -0.58 5.78 17.20
N PHE A 389 -0.55 4.59 16.61
CA PHE A 389 -1.60 3.58 16.71
C PHE A 389 -0.98 2.26 17.14
N ASP A 390 -1.74 1.45 17.86
CA ASP A 390 -1.38 0.07 18.15
C ASP A 390 -1.52 -0.80 16.88
N ARG A 391 -1.17 -2.08 16.99
CA ARG A 391 -1.26 -3.06 15.89
C ARG A 391 -2.67 -3.31 15.39
N ASN A 392 -3.65 -3.12 16.25
CA ASN A 392 -5.05 -3.30 15.92
C ASN A 392 -5.63 -2.05 15.27
N GLY A 393 -4.78 -1.05 14.99
CA GLY A 393 -5.17 0.24 14.40
C GLY A 393 -5.89 1.16 15.38
N ASN A 394 -5.82 0.91 16.69
CA ASN A 394 -6.42 1.80 17.66
C ASN A 394 -5.46 2.96 17.98
N PHE A 395 -6.00 4.18 18.06
CA PHE A 395 -5.24 5.36 18.45
C PHE A 395 -4.60 5.18 19.85
N VAL A 396 -3.34 5.53 19.97
CA VAL A 396 -2.59 5.48 21.23
C VAL A 396 -2.33 6.89 21.76
N GLU A 397 -1.65 7.72 21.01
CA GLU A 397 -1.23 9.06 21.47
C GLU A 397 -0.81 9.98 20.31
N ILE A 398 -0.67 11.26 20.63
CA ILE A 398 -0.02 12.25 19.78
C ILE A 398 1.27 12.70 20.48
N ILE A 399 2.41 12.56 19.79
CA ILE A 399 3.71 13.04 20.25
C ILE A 399 3.98 14.36 19.57
N SER A 400 3.86 15.47 20.32
CA SER A 400 4.22 16.80 19.83
C SER A 400 5.73 16.99 19.96
N LEU A 401 6.40 17.38 18.89
CA LEU A 401 7.78 17.86 18.98
C LEU A 401 7.73 19.26 19.61
N LYS A 402 8.29 19.37 20.84
CA LYS A 402 8.49 20.65 21.50
C LYS A 402 9.66 21.40 20.90
#